data_589c9e43f714ec94a6e3982b24188f67
#
_entry.id   589c9e43f714ec94a6e3982b24188f67
#
_cell.length_a   1.000
_cell.length_b   1.000
_cell.length_c   1.000
_cell.angle_alpha   90.00
_cell.angle_beta   90.00
_cell.angle_gamma   90.00
#
_symmetry.space_group_name_H-M   'P 1'
#
loop_
_entity.id
_entity.type
_entity.pdbx_description
1 polymer ?
#
loop_
_entity_poly.entity_id
_entity_poly.type
_entity_poly.pdbx_seq_one_letter_code
_entity_poly.pdbx_strand_id
1 'polypeptide(L)'
;MMEQKNNVDAILFHIEHSKPIEISEFVTSLNAIGNLFSLFAKKNGDCKEAAKSKLYVEKIEEGCIDIILCEIASAGILPFIENMNIILEFSSYIKNVLDFFTKGVGLKPDLDLNECKNFKDLALVTAGDNNGITTIGAINKGDKSNIYYNCTFNFQEGNSAQNQLEKEIKSIKSVQPVTDMYSRQLMTIYQMRSDMETDKGNMAVIDAISKNKMAVVFETDELKEMILHSDSNPTKKAYLVDVVLLTVNGKIAAYKVMALHDVIDFD
;
A
#
# COMPACT_ATOMS: atom_id res chain seq x y z
N MET A 1 -36.76 -16.09 21.29
CA MET A 1 -35.95 -16.70 20.23
C MET A 1 -34.57 -16.08 20.39
N MET A 2 -33.60 -16.81 20.95
CA MET A 2 -32.22 -16.37 20.99
C MET A 2 -31.68 -16.47 19.55
N GLU A 3 -31.29 -15.34 18.97
CA GLU A 3 -30.48 -15.35 17.75
C GLU A 3 -29.23 -16.19 18.05
N GLN A 4 -29.08 -17.33 17.38
CA GLN A 4 -27.81 -18.02 17.32
C GLN A 4 -26.81 -17.03 16.68
N LYS A 5 -25.96 -16.41 17.49
CA LYS A 5 -24.77 -15.70 16.99
C LYS A 5 -23.98 -16.76 16.21
N ASN A 6 -24.00 -16.66 14.89
CA ASN A 6 -23.15 -17.48 14.03
C ASN A 6 -21.71 -17.24 14.44
N ASN A 7 -21.11 -18.20 15.11
CA ASN A 7 -19.77 -18.09 15.66
C ASN A 7 -18.78 -18.36 14.52
N VAL A 8 -18.50 -17.31 13.72
CA VAL A 8 -17.47 -17.37 12.69
C VAL A 8 -16.13 -17.20 13.38
N ASP A 9 -15.25 -18.17 13.23
CA ASP A 9 -14.01 -18.24 13.99
C ASP A 9 -12.75 -18.55 13.16
N ALA A 10 -12.90 -18.68 11.84
CA ALA A 10 -11.79 -18.94 10.93
C ALA A 10 -12.02 -18.36 9.53
N ILE A 11 -10.91 -18.21 8.78
CA ILE A 11 -10.91 -17.91 7.36
C ILE A 11 -10.56 -19.18 6.61
N LEU A 12 -11.37 -19.55 5.63
CA LEU A 12 -11.03 -20.55 4.64
C LEU A 12 -10.29 -19.86 3.48
N PHE A 13 -9.12 -20.38 3.16
CA PHE A 13 -8.39 -20.08 1.94
C PHE A 13 -8.30 -21.37 1.13
N HIS A 14 -9.20 -21.50 0.16
CA HIS A 14 -9.37 -22.68 -0.67
C HIS A 14 -8.79 -22.43 -2.05
N ILE A 15 -7.94 -23.34 -2.54
CA ILE A 15 -7.29 -23.27 -3.84
C ILE A 15 -7.57 -24.56 -4.61
N GLU A 16 -8.28 -24.44 -5.74
CA GLU A 16 -8.34 -25.47 -6.76
C GLU A 16 -7.22 -25.23 -7.79
N HIS A 17 -6.49 -26.27 -8.13
CA HIS A 17 -5.37 -26.17 -9.06
C HIS A 17 -5.31 -27.38 -10.00
N SER A 18 -4.87 -27.15 -11.23
CA SER A 18 -4.75 -28.20 -12.26
C SER A 18 -3.30 -28.65 -12.49
N LYS A 19 -2.34 -27.94 -11.92
CA LYS A 19 -0.90 -28.22 -12.02
C LYS A 19 -0.22 -28.00 -10.67
N PRO A 20 0.97 -28.57 -10.43
CA PRO A 20 1.73 -28.30 -9.23
C PRO A 20 1.93 -26.78 -9.02
N ILE A 21 1.73 -26.33 -7.80
CA ILE A 21 1.96 -24.92 -7.43
C ILE A 21 3.41 -24.77 -6.95
N GLU A 22 4.08 -23.76 -7.42
CA GLU A 22 5.42 -23.44 -6.93
C GLU A 22 5.36 -22.97 -5.48
N ILE A 23 6.25 -23.52 -4.64
CA ILE A 23 6.27 -23.19 -3.18
C ILE A 23 6.38 -21.69 -2.95
N SER A 24 7.19 -20.99 -3.74
CA SER A 24 7.39 -19.54 -3.59
C SER A 24 6.11 -18.75 -3.88
N GLU A 25 5.32 -19.15 -4.89
CA GLU A 25 4.03 -18.53 -5.22
C GLU A 25 3.01 -18.80 -4.12
N PHE A 26 2.95 -20.05 -3.65
CA PHE A 26 2.04 -20.44 -2.58
C PHE A 26 2.33 -19.69 -1.27
N VAL A 27 3.60 -19.66 -0.84
CA VAL A 27 4.02 -18.95 0.36
C VAL A 27 3.77 -17.44 0.22
N THR A 28 3.97 -16.88 -0.96
CA THR A 28 3.70 -15.45 -1.23
C THR A 28 2.22 -15.14 -1.05
N SER A 29 1.32 -15.93 -1.64
CA SER A 29 -0.13 -15.73 -1.49
C SER A 29 -0.59 -15.94 -0.04
N LEU A 30 -0.03 -16.92 0.66
CA LEU A 30 -0.35 -17.18 2.07
C LEU A 30 0.15 -16.05 2.99
N ASN A 31 1.34 -15.53 2.76
CA ASN A 31 1.85 -14.38 3.49
C ASN A 31 1.03 -13.12 3.23
N ALA A 32 0.55 -12.94 2.00
CA ALA A 32 -0.25 -11.79 1.62
C ALA A 32 -1.54 -11.68 2.45
N ILE A 33 -2.28 -12.79 2.64
CA ILE A 33 -3.49 -12.76 3.47
C ILE A 33 -3.18 -12.46 4.94
N GLY A 34 -2.08 -12.99 5.48
CA GLY A 34 -1.63 -12.69 6.84
C GLY A 34 -1.24 -11.21 7.03
N ASN A 35 -0.56 -10.63 6.04
CA ASN A 35 -0.20 -9.22 6.04
C ASN A 35 -1.43 -8.31 5.91
N LEU A 36 -2.39 -8.65 5.04
CA LEU A 36 -3.66 -7.91 4.89
C LEU A 36 -4.45 -7.92 6.20
N PHE A 37 -4.51 -9.06 6.88
CA PHE A 37 -5.17 -9.14 8.18
C PHE A 37 -4.51 -8.22 9.21
N SER A 38 -3.18 -8.23 9.29
CA SER A 38 -2.44 -7.37 10.21
C SER A 38 -2.63 -5.88 9.90
N LEU A 39 -2.68 -5.50 8.61
CA LEU A 39 -2.96 -4.12 8.17
C LEU A 39 -4.40 -3.73 8.52
N PHE A 40 -5.36 -4.60 8.25
CA PHE A 40 -6.76 -4.41 8.56
C PHE A 40 -7.00 -4.22 10.06
N ALA A 41 -6.45 -5.12 10.89
CA ALA A 41 -6.56 -5.05 12.34
C ALA A 41 -5.95 -3.76 12.90
N LYS A 42 -4.83 -3.30 12.33
CA LYS A 42 -4.18 -2.03 12.71
C LYS A 42 -5.04 -0.81 12.35
N LYS A 43 -5.76 -0.84 11.23
CA LYS A 43 -6.60 0.28 10.77
C LYS A 43 -7.92 0.37 11.52
N ASN A 44 -8.51 -0.79 11.89
CA ASN A 44 -9.86 -0.88 12.41
C ASN A 44 -9.92 -1.26 13.90
N GLY A 45 -8.79 -1.53 14.54
CA GLY A 45 -8.72 -1.86 15.96
C GLY A 45 -8.62 -0.62 16.84
N ASP A 46 -9.51 -0.54 17.84
CA ASP A 46 -9.58 0.58 18.79
C ASP A 46 -8.42 0.63 19.80
N CYS A 47 -7.54 -0.37 19.81
CA CYS A 47 -6.44 -0.40 20.77
C CYS A 47 -5.10 -0.87 20.15
N LYS A 48 -4.00 -0.51 20.82
CA LYS A 48 -2.63 -0.87 20.40
C LYS A 48 -2.40 -2.39 20.29
N GLU A 49 -3.28 -3.18 20.85
CA GLU A 49 -3.22 -4.65 20.88
C GLU A 49 -3.76 -5.27 19.61
N ALA A 50 -4.74 -4.64 18.95
CA ALA A 50 -5.21 -5.06 17.63
C ALA A 50 -4.08 -5.04 16.57
N ALA A 51 -3.13 -4.13 16.70
CA ALA A 51 -1.96 -4.08 15.82
C ALA A 51 -1.01 -5.29 15.95
N LYS A 52 -1.22 -6.16 16.94
CA LYS A 52 -0.45 -7.42 17.16
C LYS A 52 -1.22 -8.65 16.70
N SER A 53 -2.44 -8.51 16.23
CA SER A 53 -3.26 -9.63 15.74
C SER A 53 -2.62 -10.27 14.52
N LYS A 54 -2.54 -11.60 14.51
CA LYS A 54 -1.97 -12.40 13.44
C LYS A 54 -2.86 -13.57 13.11
N LEU A 55 -2.85 -13.96 11.85
CA LEU A 55 -3.43 -15.23 11.41
C LEU A 55 -2.40 -16.34 11.53
N TYR A 56 -2.88 -17.51 11.93
CA TYR A 56 -2.10 -18.74 12.03
C TYR A 56 -2.74 -19.82 11.17
N VAL A 57 -1.92 -20.62 10.52
CA VAL A 57 -2.39 -21.84 9.84
C VAL A 57 -2.79 -22.85 10.89
N GLU A 58 -4.05 -23.20 10.97
CA GLU A 58 -4.55 -24.20 11.88
C GLU A 58 -4.54 -25.60 11.25
N LYS A 59 -4.94 -25.67 9.96
CA LYS A 59 -5.07 -26.94 9.25
C LYS A 59 -4.86 -26.76 7.75
N ILE A 60 -4.27 -27.78 7.12
CA ILE A 60 -4.22 -27.95 5.66
C ILE A 60 -4.83 -29.32 5.35
N GLU A 61 -5.77 -29.38 4.41
CA GLU A 61 -6.48 -30.62 4.03
C GLU A 61 -6.03 -31.09 2.64
N GLU A 62 -6.05 -32.41 2.44
CA GLU A 62 -5.68 -33.03 1.16
C GLU A 62 -6.81 -32.91 0.11
N GLY A 63 -6.42 -32.88 -1.18
CA GLY A 63 -7.32 -32.90 -2.35
C GLY A 63 -7.32 -31.57 -3.08
N CYS A 64 -8.05 -30.61 -2.62
CA CYS A 64 -7.82 -29.17 -2.87
C CYS A 64 -7.00 -28.63 -1.71
N ILE A 65 -6.29 -27.52 -1.90
CA ILE A 65 -5.54 -26.92 -0.79
C ILE A 65 -6.52 -26.10 0.03
N ASP A 66 -7.04 -26.69 1.10
CA ASP A 66 -7.86 -26.01 2.09
C ASP A 66 -6.99 -25.59 3.27
N ILE A 67 -6.84 -24.28 3.46
CA ILE A 67 -6.09 -23.71 4.58
C ILE A 67 -7.08 -23.02 5.49
N ILE A 68 -7.13 -23.47 6.73
CA ILE A 68 -7.92 -22.83 7.78
C ILE A 68 -6.99 -21.91 8.55
N LEU A 69 -7.31 -20.62 8.52
CA LEU A 69 -6.58 -19.58 9.20
C LEU A 69 -7.40 -19.07 10.38
N CYS A 70 -6.80 -19.03 11.55
CA CYS A 70 -7.43 -18.49 12.75
C CYS A 70 -6.59 -17.41 13.41
N GLU A 71 -7.24 -16.51 14.12
CA GLU A 71 -6.58 -15.60 15.04
C GLU A 71 -6.29 -16.35 16.34
N ILE A 72 -5.04 -16.27 16.82
CA ILE A 72 -4.69 -16.74 18.16
C ILE A 72 -4.40 -15.50 19.00
N ALA A 73 -5.23 -15.27 20.01
CA ALA A 73 -4.95 -14.27 21.02
C ALA A 73 -3.62 -14.58 21.72
N SER A 74 -2.69 -13.63 21.75
CA SER A 74 -1.46 -13.78 22.51
C SER A 74 -1.80 -14.05 23.97
N ALA A 75 -1.17 -15.05 24.58
CA ALA A 75 -1.45 -15.51 25.95
C ALA A 75 -1.46 -14.33 26.93
N GLY A 76 -2.59 -14.10 27.58
CA GLY A 76 -2.79 -13.04 28.59
C GLY A 76 -3.71 -11.89 28.19
N ILE A 77 -4.14 -11.82 26.94
CA ILE A 77 -5.14 -10.87 26.50
C ILE A 77 -6.46 -11.63 26.35
N LEU A 78 -7.48 -11.21 27.07
CA LEU A 78 -8.85 -11.67 26.84
C LEU A 78 -9.16 -11.52 25.35
N PRO A 79 -9.83 -12.50 24.73
CA PRO A 79 -10.13 -12.39 23.31
C PRO A 79 -10.84 -11.05 23.07
N PHE A 80 -10.35 -10.30 22.11
CA PHE A 80 -10.84 -9.01 21.66
C PHE A 80 -12.31 -9.05 21.17
N ILE A 81 -13.00 -10.12 21.49
CA ILE A 81 -14.23 -10.65 20.92
C ILE A 81 -15.49 -10.21 21.68
N GLU A 82 -15.45 -9.19 22.51
CA GLU A 82 -16.75 -8.85 23.15
C GLU A 82 -17.72 -8.10 22.25
N ASN A 83 -17.28 -7.49 21.11
CA ASN A 83 -18.21 -6.74 20.26
C ASN A 83 -18.00 -6.75 18.74
N MET A 84 -16.94 -7.32 18.19
CA MET A 84 -16.71 -7.34 16.75
C MET A 84 -16.14 -8.69 16.29
N ASN A 85 -16.81 -9.31 15.31
CA ASN A 85 -16.26 -10.49 14.66
C ASN A 85 -15.22 -10.04 13.61
N ILE A 86 -14.01 -9.76 14.06
CA ILE A 86 -12.90 -9.26 13.21
C ILE A 86 -12.65 -10.16 11.99
N ILE A 87 -12.85 -11.47 12.11
CA ILE A 87 -12.73 -12.43 11.00
C ILE A 87 -13.82 -12.15 9.95
N LEU A 88 -15.04 -11.89 10.39
CA LEU A 88 -16.17 -11.62 9.49
C LEU A 88 -15.99 -10.29 8.77
N GLU A 89 -15.57 -9.26 9.49
CA GLU A 89 -15.30 -7.94 8.92
C GLU A 89 -14.11 -7.94 7.96
N PHE A 90 -13.05 -8.64 8.33
CA PHE A 90 -11.91 -8.84 7.45
C PHE A 90 -12.30 -9.60 6.17
N SER A 91 -13.11 -10.65 6.28
CA SER A 91 -13.61 -11.38 5.11
C SER A 91 -14.48 -10.50 4.21
N SER A 92 -15.32 -9.64 4.80
CA SER A 92 -16.08 -8.64 4.06
C SER A 92 -15.17 -7.63 3.34
N TYR A 93 -14.12 -7.15 4.01
CA TYR A 93 -13.13 -6.27 3.42
C TYR A 93 -12.41 -6.92 2.23
N ILE A 94 -11.89 -8.15 2.40
CA ILE A 94 -11.24 -8.92 1.31
C ILE A 94 -12.19 -9.09 0.13
N LYS A 95 -13.43 -9.50 0.40
CA LYS A 95 -14.46 -9.66 -0.65
C LYS A 95 -14.68 -8.36 -1.43
N ASN A 96 -14.90 -7.25 -0.75
CA ASN A 96 -15.19 -5.98 -1.39
C ASN A 96 -14.04 -5.50 -2.28
N VAL A 97 -12.81 -5.65 -1.82
CA VAL A 97 -11.62 -5.27 -2.59
C VAL A 97 -11.43 -6.20 -3.80
N LEU A 98 -11.52 -7.52 -3.60
CA LEU A 98 -11.35 -8.46 -4.69
C LEU A 98 -12.48 -8.36 -5.72
N ASP A 99 -13.75 -8.24 -5.31
CA ASP A 99 -14.86 -8.07 -6.24
C ASP A 99 -14.69 -6.82 -7.11
N PHE A 100 -14.13 -5.73 -6.55
CA PHE A 100 -13.81 -4.55 -7.35
C PHE A 100 -12.72 -4.83 -8.40
N PHE A 101 -11.60 -5.42 -8.00
CA PHE A 101 -10.45 -5.63 -8.91
C PHE A 101 -10.62 -6.84 -9.84
N THR A 102 -11.44 -7.84 -9.48
CA THR A 102 -11.71 -9.00 -10.33
C THR A 102 -12.89 -8.80 -11.27
N LYS A 103 -13.97 -8.18 -10.77
CA LYS A 103 -15.28 -8.11 -11.44
C LYS A 103 -15.74 -6.68 -11.75
N GLY A 104 -15.06 -5.68 -11.24
CA GLY A 104 -15.47 -4.27 -11.36
C GLY A 104 -16.74 -3.93 -10.56
N VAL A 105 -17.03 -4.67 -9.50
CA VAL A 105 -18.24 -4.51 -8.68
C VAL A 105 -17.91 -3.77 -7.38
N GLY A 106 -18.74 -2.81 -7.02
CA GLY A 106 -18.59 -2.04 -5.80
C GLY A 106 -17.90 -0.68 -5.97
N LEU A 107 -17.58 -0.04 -4.85
CA LEU A 107 -16.84 1.22 -4.82
C LEU A 107 -15.35 0.95 -4.91
N LYS A 108 -14.61 1.87 -5.60
CA LYS A 108 -13.14 1.80 -5.60
C LYS A 108 -12.62 1.86 -4.17
N PRO A 109 -11.88 0.83 -3.71
CA PRO A 109 -11.31 0.84 -2.37
C PRO A 109 -10.15 1.83 -2.28
N ASP A 110 -10.01 2.50 -1.12
CA ASP A 110 -8.86 3.34 -0.81
C ASP A 110 -7.75 2.46 -0.20
N LEU A 111 -6.80 2.07 -1.04
CA LEU A 111 -5.71 1.17 -0.68
C LEU A 111 -4.37 1.92 -0.65
N ASP A 112 -3.58 1.65 0.36
CA ASP A 112 -2.19 2.07 0.35
C ASP A 112 -1.31 1.14 -0.52
N LEU A 113 -0.03 1.54 -0.70
CA LEU A 113 0.92 0.79 -1.52
C LEU A 113 1.13 -0.66 -1.03
N ASN A 114 1.11 -0.88 0.29
CA ASN A 114 1.33 -2.21 0.87
C ASN A 114 0.10 -3.09 0.68
N GLU A 115 -1.09 -2.53 0.86
CA GLU A 115 -2.34 -3.24 0.58
C GLU A 115 -2.43 -3.64 -0.88
N CYS A 116 -2.16 -2.73 -1.82
CA CYS A 116 -2.15 -3.04 -3.26
C CYS A 116 -1.19 -4.19 -3.60
N LYS A 117 0.02 -4.20 -3.02
CA LYS A 117 0.97 -5.29 -3.23
C LYS A 117 0.46 -6.62 -2.68
N ASN A 118 -0.04 -6.62 -1.44
CA ASN A 118 -0.55 -7.85 -0.83
C ASN A 118 -1.78 -8.39 -1.57
N PHE A 119 -2.72 -7.56 -2.03
CA PHE A 119 -3.83 -8.03 -2.86
C PHE A 119 -3.36 -8.59 -4.21
N LYS A 120 -2.34 -8.00 -4.83
CA LYS A 120 -1.72 -8.54 -6.05
C LYS A 120 -1.10 -9.91 -5.78
N ASP A 121 -0.36 -10.04 -4.69
CA ASP A 121 0.34 -11.26 -4.28
C ASP A 121 -0.67 -12.37 -3.87
N LEU A 122 -1.80 -12.00 -3.28
CA LEU A 122 -2.88 -12.92 -2.93
C LEU A 122 -3.47 -13.64 -4.16
N ALA A 123 -3.56 -12.95 -5.30
CA ALA A 123 -4.07 -13.50 -6.54
C ALA A 123 -3.04 -14.33 -7.34
N LEU A 124 -1.78 -14.42 -6.87
CA LEU A 124 -0.65 -14.95 -7.65
C LEU A 124 -0.85 -16.41 -8.08
N VAL A 125 -1.21 -17.29 -7.14
CA VAL A 125 -1.40 -18.72 -7.42
C VAL A 125 -2.49 -18.95 -8.46
N THR A 126 -3.65 -18.29 -8.32
CA THR A 126 -4.78 -18.42 -9.24
C THR A 126 -4.46 -17.86 -10.62
N ALA A 127 -3.76 -16.72 -10.67
CA ALA A 127 -3.33 -16.10 -11.93
C ALA A 127 -2.25 -16.92 -12.66
N GLY A 128 -1.60 -17.85 -11.98
CA GLY A 128 -0.60 -18.75 -12.55
C GLY A 128 -1.15 -20.04 -13.16
N ASP A 129 -2.41 -20.41 -12.91
CA ASP A 129 -3.03 -21.68 -13.37
C ASP A 129 -4.31 -21.43 -14.16
N ASN A 130 -4.34 -21.83 -15.44
CA ASN A 130 -5.47 -21.60 -16.35
C ASN A 130 -6.82 -22.17 -15.85
N ASN A 131 -6.79 -23.21 -15.02
CA ASN A 131 -7.95 -23.80 -14.38
C ASN A 131 -8.02 -23.49 -12.87
N GLY A 132 -7.12 -22.62 -12.40
CA GLY A 132 -7.05 -22.25 -11.00
C GLY A 132 -8.29 -21.48 -10.55
N ILE A 133 -8.79 -21.84 -9.37
CA ILE A 133 -9.86 -21.12 -8.69
C ILE A 133 -9.42 -20.91 -7.24
N THR A 134 -9.62 -19.71 -6.74
CA THR A 134 -9.42 -19.44 -5.31
C THR A 134 -10.72 -18.95 -4.70
N THR A 135 -11.06 -19.49 -3.54
CA THR A 135 -12.17 -19.03 -2.71
C THR A 135 -11.63 -18.62 -1.33
N ILE A 136 -11.98 -17.42 -0.90
CA ILE A 136 -11.65 -16.88 0.41
C ILE A 136 -12.95 -16.49 1.10
N GLY A 137 -13.13 -16.88 2.35
CA GLY A 137 -14.32 -16.50 3.09
C GLY A 137 -14.21 -16.84 4.58
N ALA A 138 -15.15 -16.35 5.36
CA ALA A 138 -15.25 -16.66 6.78
C ALA A 138 -16.06 -17.93 6.99
N ILE A 139 -15.61 -18.81 7.87
CA ILE A 139 -16.26 -20.09 8.18
C ILE A 139 -16.40 -20.29 9.68
N ASN A 140 -17.35 -21.15 10.06
CA ASN A 140 -17.36 -21.78 11.38
C ASN A 140 -16.52 -23.05 11.30
N LYS A 141 -15.55 -23.23 12.21
CA LYS A 141 -14.68 -24.42 12.24
C LYS A 141 -15.43 -25.74 12.37
N GLY A 142 -16.60 -25.73 13.03
CA GLY A 142 -17.46 -26.90 13.20
C GLY A 142 -18.34 -27.22 11.99
N ASP A 143 -18.56 -26.27 11.10
CA ASP A 143 -19.43 -26.40 9.93
C ASP A 143 -18.91 -25.57 8.76
N LYS A 144 -18.14 -26.23 7.87
CA LYS A 144 -17.58 -25.61 6.66
C LYS A 144 -18.62 -25.42 5.55
N SER A 145 -19.85 -25.92 5.71
CA SER A 145 -20.88 -25.81 4.68
C SER A 145 -21.36 -24.39 4.45
N ASN A 146 -21.17 -23.51 5.45
CA ASN A 146 -21.56 -22.11 5.38
C ASN A 146 -20.31 -21.21 5.32
N ILE A 147 -20.01 -20.71 4.13
CA ILE A 147 -18.96 -19.71 3.90
C ILE A 147 -19.62 -18.33 3.85
N TYR A 148 -19.23 -17.46 4.77
CA TYR A 148 -19.75 -16.10 4.86
C TYR A 148 -18.79 -15.13 4.16
N TYR A 149 -19.33 -14.11 3.48
CA TYR A 149 -18.54 -13.10 2.76
C TYR A 149 -17.46 -13.70 1.86
N ASN A 150 -17.81 -14.78 1.16
CA ASN A 150 -16.89 -15.43 0.27
C ASN A 150 -16.62 -14.60 -0.99
N CYS A 151 -15.36 -14.62 -1.42
CA CYS A 151 -14.93 -14.17 -2.72
C CYS A 151 -14.31 -15.33 -3.46
N THR A 152 -14.87 -15.66 -4.62
CA THR A 152 -14.33 -16.69 -5.52
C THR A 152 -13.90 -15.99 -6.81
N PHE A 153 -12.69 -16.30 -7.27
CA PHE A 153 -12.16 -15.80 -8.54
C PHE A 153 -11.33 -16.87 -9.25
N ASN A 154 -11.40 -16.85 -10.57
CA ASN A 154 -10.71 -17.77 -11.46
C ASN A 154 -9.44 -17.14 -12.05
N PHE A 155 -8.74 -17.89 -12.92
CA PHE A 155 -7.55 -17.45 -13.62
C PHE A 155 -7.70 -16.09 -14.31
N GLN A 156 -8.78 -15.87 -15.08
CA GLN A 156 -8.96 -14.61 -15.82
C GLN A 156 -9.19 -13.44 -14.88
N GLU A 157 -10.00 -13.64 -13.86
CA GLU A 157 -10.28 -12.63 -12.83
C GLU A 157 -9.05 -12.34 -11.99
N GLY A 158 -8.25 -13.35 -11.62
CA GLY A 158 -6.98 -13.19 -10.90
C GLY A 158 -5.96 -12.36 -11.70
N ASN A 159 -5.82 -12.64 -13.00
CA ASN A 159 -4.97 -11.84 -13.89
C ASN A 159 -5.48 -10.40 -14.05
N SER A 160 -6.81 -10.21 -14.16
CA SER A 160 -7.40 -8.87 -14.19
C SER A 160 -7.05 -8.08 -12.93
N ALA A 161 -7.22 -8.69 -11.76
CA ALA A 161 -6.89 -8.07 -10.48
C ALA A 161 -5.40 -7.69 -10.41
N GLN A 162 -4.49 -8.60 -10.77
CA GLN A 162 -3.06 -8.30 -10.80
C GLN A 162 -2.71 -7.13 -11.69
N ASN A 163 -3.28 -7.07 -12.90
CA ASN A 163 -3.04 -5.99 -13.85
C ASN A 163 -3.59 -4.64 -13.36
N GLN A 164 -4.77 -4.63 -12.75
CA GLN A 164 -5.37 -3.41 -12.21
C GLN A 164 -4.61 -2.91 -10.97
N LEU A 165 -4.24 -3.82 -10.06
CA LEU A 165 -3.43 -3.49 -8.88
C LEU A 165 -2.04 -2.99 -9.27
N GLU A 166 -1.41 -3.55 -10.33
CA GLU A 166 -0.14 -3.04 -10.83
C GLU A 166 -0.25 -1.59 -11.36
N LYS A 167 -1.37 -1.26 -12.03
CA LYS A 167 -1.65 0.13 -12.46
C LYS A 167 -1.83 1.05 -11.24
N GLU A 168 -2.55 0.59 -10.22
CA GLU A 168 -2.75 1.34 -8.99
C GLU A 168 -1.41 1.58 -8.26
N ILE A 169 -0.57 0.54 -8.14
CA ILE A 169 0.79 0.65 -7.58
C ILE A 169 1.64 1.67 -8.35
N LYS A 170 1.57 1.68 -9.67
CA LYS A 170 2.28 2.67 -10.50
C LYS A 170 1.74 4.07 -10.28
N SER A 171 0.43 4.23 -10.20
CA SER A 171 -0.23 5.51 -9.90
C SER A 171 0.20 6.06 -8.54
N ILE A 172 0.17 5.22 -7.48
CA ILE A 172 0.59 5.60 -6.13
C ILE A 172 2.08 6.00 -6.10
N LYS A 173 2.93 5.28 -6.84
CA LYS A 173 4.37 5.57 -6.93
C LYS A 173 4.71 6.74 -7.84
N SER A 174 3.79 7.16 -8.69
CA SER A 174 4.04 8.28 -9.60
C SER A 174 4.20 9.58 -8.81
N VAL A 175 5.13 10.40 -9.28
CA VAL A 175 5.32 11.74 -8.73
C VAL A 175 4.10 12.57 -9.10
N GLN A 176 3.36 13.05 -8.11
CA GLN A 176 2.19 13.91 -8.31
C GLN A 176 2.57 15.34 -7.92
N PRO A 177 2.42 16.33 -8.82
CA PRO A 177 2.53 17.72 -8.43
C PRO A 177 1.33 18.08 -7.53
N VAL A 178 1.60 18.72 -6.40
CA VAL A 178 0.53 19.39 -5.64
C VAL A 178 0.13 20.64 -6.43
N THR A 179 -1.15 20.84 -6.66
CA THR A 179 -1.67 21.92 -7.49
C THR A 179 -1.35 23.32 -6.96
N ASP A 180 -1.07 23.42 -5.64
CA ASP A 180 -0.79 24.69 -5.01
C ASP A 180 0.67 25.10 -5.22
N MET A 181 0.87 26.31 -5.74
CA MET A 181 2.17 26.95 -5.87
C MET A 181 2.47 27.77 -4.61
N TYR A 182 3.59 27.50 -4.01
CA TYR A 182 4.11 28.24 -2.86
C TYR A 182 5.00 29.36 -3.37
N SER A 183 4.47 30.59 -3.35
CA SER A 183 5.18 31.75 -3.89
C SER A 183 6.15 32.36 -2.87
N ARG A 184 7.27 32.89 -3.40
CA ARG A 184 8.28 33.66 -2.66
C ARG A 184 8.80 32.96 -1.40
N GLN A 185 9.13 31.68 -1.55
CA GLN A 185 9.70 30.90 -0.45
C GLN A 185 11.21 31.04 -0.39
N LEU A 186 11.75 31.16 0.82
CA LEU A 186 13.19 31.22 1.03
C LEU A 186 13.77 29.80 1.03
N MET A 187 14.53 29.46 0.00
CA MET A 187 15.16 28.17 -0.21
C MET A 187 16.67 28.27 0.00
N THR A 188 17.26 27.33 0.73
CA THR A 188 18.71 27.18 0.86
C THR A 188 19.15 25.86 0.23
N ILE A 189 20.21 25.88 -0.58
CA ILE A 189 20.80 24.69 -1.18
C ILE A 189 21.66 24.00 -0.12
N TYR A 190 21.32 22.74 0.16
CA TYR A 190 22.09 21.89 1.06
C TYR A 190 23.18 21.10 0.36
N GLN A 191 22.86 20.59 -0.82
CA GLN A 191 23.76 19.79 -1.65
C GLN A 191 23.48 20.06 -3.12
N MET A 192 24.52 20.13 -3.92
CA MET A 192 24.43 20.23 -5.37
C MET A 192 25.36 19.21 -6.05
N ARG A 193 25.03 18.83 -7.28
CA ARG A 193 25.91 18.13 -8.20
C ARG A 193 26.39 19.07 -9.29
N SER A 194 27.60 18.84 -9.74
CA SER A 194 28.18 19.57 -10.89
C SER A 194 27.68 19.07 -12.25
N ASP A 195 26.88 18.00 -12.27
CA ASP A 195 26.32 17.43 -13.49
C ASP A 195 25.04 18.17 -13.90
N MET A 196 25.06 18.80 -15.08
CA MET A 196 23.92 19.55 -15.63
C MET A 196 22.86 18.65 -16.26
N GLU A 197 23.19 17.44 -16.64
CA GLU A 197 22.25 16.55 -17.36
C GLU A 197 21.20 15.92 -16.44
N THR A 198 21.38 16.00 -15.12
CA THR A 198 20.46 15.40 -14.16
C THR A 198 20.18 16.29 -12.97
N ASP A 199 18.94 16.27 -12.47
CA ASP A 199 18.57 16.88 -11.19
C ASP A 199 18.81 15.98 -9.98
N LYS A 200 19.18 14.71 -10.22
CA LYS A 200 19.39 13.76 -9.13
C LYS A 200 20.54 14.15 -8.25
N GLY A 201 20.28 14.25 -6.94
CA GLY A 201 21.28 14.54 -5.93
C GLY A 201 21.39 16.02 -5.55
N ASN A 202 20.63 16.90 -6.18
CA ASN A 202 20.45 18.27 -5.70
C ASN A 202 19.44 18.26 -4.54
N MET A 203 19.79 18.91 -3.43
CA MET A 203 18.95 18.95 -2.22
C MET A 203 18.87 20.36 -1.67
N ALA A 204 17.67 20.73 -1.24
CA ALA A 204 17.40 22.04 -0.64
C ALA A 204 16.51 21.91 0.61
N VAL A 205 16.45 22.99 1.37
CA VAL A 205 15.56 23.18 2.52
C VAL A 205 14.74 24.45 2.31
N ILE A 206 13.46 24.37 2.58
CA ILE A 206 12.54 25.51 2.67
C ILE A 206 11.87 25.41 4.06
N ASP A 207 12.41 26.11 5.05
CA ASP A 207 12.00 25.96 6.44
C ASP A 207 10.51 26.23 6.68
N ALA A 208 9.91 27.12 5.90
CA ALA A 208 8.49 27.42 5.95
C ALA A 208 7.60 26.22 5.52
N ILE A 209 8.14 25.24 4.77
CA ILE A 209 7.43 24.07 4.29
C ILE A 209 7.86 22.81 5.04
N SER A 210 9.16 22.57 5.12
CA SER A 210 9.74 21.42 5.81
C SER A 210 11.19 21.68 6.22
N LYS A 211 11.53 21.28 7.44
CA LYS A 211 12.94 21.32 7.92
C LYS A 211 13.79 20.18 7.36
N ASN A 212 13.17 19.23 6.66
CA ASN A 212 13.89 18.13 6.05
C ASN A 212 14.54 18.55 4.72
N LYS A 213 15.68 17.95 4.43
CA LYS A 213 16.38 18.09 3.16
C LYS A 213 15.58 17.34 2.09
N MET A 214 15.07 18.05 1.09
CA MET A 214 14.28 17.50 0.01
C MET A 214 15.04 17.60 -1.30
N ALA A 215 14.79 16.67 -2.22
CA ALA A 215 15.29 16.80 -3.58
C ALA A 215 14.77 18.09 -4.22
N VAL A 216 15.57 18.73 -5.06
CA VAL A 216 15.15 19.90 -5.84
C VAL A 216 15.32 19.61 -7.32
N VAL A 217 14.30 19.97 -8.09
CA VAL A 217 14.27 19.93 -9.56
C VAL A 217 13.85 21.31 -10.07
N PHE A 218 14.18 21.61 -11.30
CA PHE A 218 13.95 22.93 -11.88
C PHE A 218 13.00 22.83 -13.07
N GLU A 219 12.15 23.85 -13.27
CA GLU A 219 11.26 23.92 -14.40
C GLU A 219 12.03 24.03 -15.71
N THR A 220 13.15 24.79 -15.71
CA THR A 220 14.01 25.00 -16.87
C THR A 220 15.47 24.89 -16.52
N ASP A 221 16.31 24.57 -17.51
CA ASP A 221 17.76 24.49 -17.36
C ASP A 221 18.38 25.85 -17.01
N GLU A 222 17.80 26.96 -17.49
CA GLU A 222 18.25 28.30 -17.17
C GLU A 222 18.08 28.61 -15.66
N LEU A 223 16.96 28.20 -15.06
CA LEU A 223 16.75 28.34 -13.60
C LEU A 223 17.77 27.52 -12.81
N LYS A 224 18.07 26.33 -13.29
CA LYS A 224 19.07 25.45 -12.68
C LYS A 224 20.46 26.09 -12.76
N GLU A 225 20.84 26.62 -13.89
CA GLU A 225 22.12 27.28 -14.11
C GLU A 225 22.25 28.53 -13.21
N MET A 226 21.24 29.39 -13.18
CA MET A 226 21.25 30.59 -12.31
C MET A 226 21.39 30.27 -10.83
N ILE A 227 20.80 29.17 -10.34
CA ILE A 227 20.80 28.81 -8.92
C ILE A 227 22.02 27.96 -8.54
N LEU A 228 22.38 26.95 -9.34
CA LEU A 228 23.42 25.98 -8.96
C LEU A 228 24.79 26.25 -9.56
N HIS A 229 24.87 26.96 -10.70
CA HIS A 229 26.09 27.14 -11.46
C HIS A 229 26.49 28.63 -11.64
N SER A 230 25.98 29.52 -10.75
CA SER A 230 26.48 30.90 -10.68
C SER A 230 27.93 30.93 -10.22
N ASP A 231 28.65 32.03 -10.52
CA ASP A 231 30.08 32.22 -10.22
C ASP A 231 30.42 32.13 -8.70
N SER A 232 29.47 32.01 -7.82
CA SER A 232 29.60 31.93 -6.37
C SER A 232 28.99 30.65 -5.82
N ASN A 233 29.50 30.20 -4.65
CA ASN A 233 29.06 28.96 -4.02
C ASN A 233 27.55 28.99 -3.65
N PRO A 234 26.67 28.17 -4.31
CA PRO A 234 25.24 28.20 -4.05
C PRO A 234 24.84 27.81 -2.64
N THR A 235 25.66 27.05 -1.92
CA THR A 235 25.37 26.64 -0.54
C THR A 235 25.54 27.74 0.49
N LYS A 236 26.11 28.88 0.07
CA LYS A 236 26.29 30.09 0.91
C LYS A 236 25.26 31.18 0.61
N LYS A 237 24.20 30.82 -0.07
CA LYS A 237 23.13 31.75 -0.49
C LYS A 237 21.76 31.21 -0.13
N ALA A 238 20.80 32.10 0.03
CA ALA A 238 19.39 31.82 0.02
C ALA A 238 18.74 32.34 -1.26
N TYR A 239 17.76 31.65 -1.76
CA TYR A 239 17.06 31.95 -3.00
C TYR A 239 15.59 32.18 -2.71
N LEU A 240 15.06 33.33 -3.10
CA LEU A 240 13.64 33.62 -3.02
C LEU A 240 12.97 33.06 -4.29
N VAL A 241 12.20 31.96 -4.12
CA VAL A 241 11.69 31.17 -5.25
C VAL A 241 10.19 30.90 -5.14
N ASP A 242 9.56 30.66 -6.30
CA ASP A 242 8.26 30.00 -6.34
C ASP A 242 8.48 28.52 -6.55
N VAL A 243 7.77 27.69 -5.76
CA VAL A 243 7.91 26.24 -5.83
C VAL A 243 6.57 25.53 -5.87
N VAL A 244 6.54 24.40 -6.57
CA VAL A 244 5.49 23.39 -6.51
C VAL A 244 6.03 22.18 -5.77
N LEU A 245 5.22 21.60 -4.88
CA LEU A 245 5.61 20.39 -4.15
C LEU A 245 5.36 19.17 -5.03
N LEU A 246 6.38 18.34 -5.17
CA LEU A 246 6.24 17.02 -5.77
C LEU A 246 6.04 16.00 -4.65
N THR A 247 4.95 15.26 -4.70
CA THR A 247 4.63 14.27 -3.68
C THR A 247 4.65 12.86 -4.26
N VAL A 248 5.02 11.92 -3.40
CA VAL A 248 4.91 10.48 -3.65
C VAL A 248 4.20 9.89 -2.44
N ASN A 249 3.11 9.20 -2.65
CA ASN A 249 2.35 8.60 -1.55
C ASN A 249 1.84 9.66 -0.52
N GLY A 250 1.47 10.86 -0.99
CA GLY A 250 1.02 11.95 -0.12
C GLY A 250 2.14 12.59 0.74
N LYS A 251 3.40 12.19 0.58
CA LYS A 251 4.55 12.77 1.26
C LYS A 251 5.37 13.62 0.29
N ILE A 252 5.85 14.76 0.74
CA ILE A 252 6.73 15.62 -0.06
C ILE A 252 7.99 14.83 -0.41
N ALA A 253 8.28 14.70 -1.71
CA ALA A 253 9.45 14.02 -2.25
C ALA A 253 10.48 15.01 -2.81
N ALA A 254 10.03 16.12 -3.40
CA ALA A 254 10.90 17.14 -3.98
C ALA A 254 10.21 18.52 -4.04
N TYR A 255 11.02 19.56 -4.17
CA TYR A 255 10.61 20.89 -4.58
C TYR A 255 10.87 21.05 -6.08
N LYS A 256 9.86 21.50 -6.84
CA LYS A 256 10.03 21.94 -8.22
C LYS A 256 10.07 23.45 -8.25
N VAL A 257 11.23 24.02 -8.55
CA VAL A 257 11.43 25.48 -8.64
C VAL A 257 10.83 25.96 -9.96
N MET A 258 9.87 26.88 -9.87
CA MET A 258 9.14 27.44 -11.00
C MET A 258 9.68 28.81 -11.42
N ALA A 259 10.15 29.61 -10.45
CA ALA A 259 10.71 30.94 -10.70
C ALA A 259 11.72 31.30 -9.60
N LEU A 260 12.70 32.13 -9.96
CA LEU A 260 13.65 32.79 -9.07
C LEU A 260 13.33 34.29 -9.03
N HIS A 261 13.15 34.85 -7.82
CA HIS A 261 12.85 36.27 -7.62
C HIS A 261 14.06 37.07 -7.10
N ASP A 262 14.84 36.46 -6.20
CA ASP A 262 15.96 37.16 -5.57
C ASP A 262 17.01 36.16 -5.05
N VAL A 263 18.24 36.65 -4.87
CA VAL A 263 19.37 35.87 -4.33
C VAL A 263 19.96 36.67 -3.17
N ILE A 264 20.06 36.05 -2.00
CA ILE A 264 20.53 36.66 -0.77
C ILE A 264 21.82 35.95 -0.37
N ASP A 265 22.92 36.69 -0.28
CA ASP A 265 24.20 36.18 0.22
C ASP A 265 24.15 36.03 1.75
N PHE A 266 24.70 34.97 2.29
CA PHE A 266 24.98 34.87 3.72
C PHE A 266 26.37 35.46 3.96
N ASP A 267 26.43 36.48 4.78
CA ASP A 267 27.69 37.11 5.26
C ASP A 267 28.55 36.12 6.07
#